data_753e00e7c8c6658a6d6403796c354f62
#
_entry.id   753e00e7c8c6658a6d6403796c354f62
#
_cell.length_a   1.000
_cell.length_b   1.000
_cell.length_c   1.000
_cell.angle_alpha   90.00
_cell.angle_beta   90.00
_cell.angle_gamma   90.00
#
_symmetry.space_group_name_H-M   'P 1'
#
loop_
_entity.id
_entity.type
_entity.pdbx_description
1 polymer ?
#
loop_
_entity_poly.entity_id
_entity_poly.type
_entity_poly.pdbx_seq_one_letter_code
_entity_poly.pdbx_strand_id
1 'polypeptide(L)'
;CNEFLKSIFLNVNLTYAFVNALKNSIIISLLTGVIVSIFGLLISYLIVINHKNFILQQLLLLTSSVILIISPIIFSLGYFIFFQPIINFSYVKVFLVILINVIFLLPFAILIFFSNLKNLYLSFNDFRKSYRIDLISYIKIIFPLLRKNFFYVFSFSTVITFGDFTIISFFRSENFETLPSYLFKLISTYQFNEASFVAGIILFLSMVIYFIIDNFNYQGRPDITT
;
A
#
# COMPACT_ATOMS: atom_id res chain seq x y z
N CYS A 1 -24.07 -12.89 -18.70
CA CYS A 1 -23.70 -13.18 -17.30
C CYS A 1 -23.81 -14.67 -16.94
N ASN A 2 -24.92 -15.35 -17.30
CA ASN A 2 -25.14 -16.76 -16.88
C ASN A 2 -24.21 -17.77 -17.59
N GLU A 3 -23.85 -17.57 -18.84
CA GLU A 3 -22.93 -18.48 -19.55
C GLU A 3 -21.51 -18.35 -19.05
N PHE A 4 -21.10 -17.17 -18.64
CA PHE A 4 -19.78 -16.88 -18.10
C PHE A 4 -19.58 -17.48 -16.70
N LEU A 5 -20.56 -17.34 -15.82
CA LEU A 5 -20.52 -18.03 -14.51
C LEU A 5 -20.46 -19.54 -14.69
N LYS A 6 -21.19 -20.10 -15.69
CA LYS A 6 -21.09 -21.50 -16.04
C LYS A 6 -19.71 -21.90 -16.59
N SER A 7 -19.06 -21.06 -17.41
CA SER A 7 -17.73 -21.38 -17.96
C SER A 7 -16.63 -21.34 -16.89
N ILE A 8 -16.70 -20.42 -15.95
CA ILE A 8 -15.79 -20.39 -14.80
C ILE A 8 -16.00 -21.61 -13.90
N PHE A 9 -17.25 -21.96 -13.57
CA PHE A 9 -17.53 -23.08 -12.69
C PHE A 9 -17.29 -24.46 -13.35
N LEU A 10 -17.32 -24.56 -14.68
CA LEU A 10 -17.06 -25.79 -15.41
C LEU A 10 -15.57 -26.03 -15.72
N ASN A 11 -14.73 -24.97 -15.73
CA ASN A 11 -13.29 -25.08 -16.00
C ASN A 11 -12.48 -24.99 -14.70
N VAL A 12 -12.30 -26.13 -14.05
CA VAL A 12 -11.61 -26.26 -12.75
C VAL A 12 -10.22 -25.58 -12.74
N ASN A 13 -9.50 -25.60 -13.86
CA ASN A 13 -8.19 -24.97 -13.98
C ASN A 13 -8.26 -23.44 -14.02
N LEU A 14 -9.28 -22.86 -14.66
CA LEU A 14 -9.50 -21.41 -14.72
C LEU A 14 -9.91 -20.85 -13.36
N THR A 15 -10.76 -21.55 -12.62
CA THR A 15 -11.16 -21.19 -11.27
C THR A 15 -9.99 -21.24 -10.29
N TYR A 16 -9.14 -22.24 -10.39
CA TYR A 16 -7.96 -22.38 -9.52
C TYR A 16 -6.96 -21.24 -9.75
N ALA A 17 -6.64 -20.92 -11.02
CA ALA A 17 -5.74 -19.81 -11.37
C ALA A 17 -6.30 -18.46 -10.89
N PHE A 18 -7.59 -18.19 -11.09
CA PHE A 18 -8.26 -16.98 -10.63
C PHE A 18 -8.24 -16.84 -9.11
N VAL A 19 -8.58 -17.91 -8.38
CA VAL A 19 -8.58 -17.90 -6.89
C VAL A 19 -7.17 -17.66 -6.34
N ASN A 20 -6.15 -18.29 -6.92
CA ASN A 20 -4.76 -18.05 -6.53
C ASN A 20 -4.32 -16.60 -6.82
N ALA A 21 -4.67 -16.06 -7.98
CA ALA A 21 -4.38 -14.67 -8.35
C ALA A 21 -5.05 -13.70 -7.39
N LEU A 22 -6.32 -13.94 -7.01
CA LEU A 22 -7.07 -13.15 -6.04
C LEU A 22 -6.41 -13.20 -4.66
N LYS A 23 -6.09 -14.39 -4.16
CA LYS A 23 -5.41 -14.59 -2.89
C LYS A 23 -4.09 -13.84 -2.83
N ASN A 24 -3.26 -13.98 -3.87
CA ASN A 24 -1.97 -13.29 -3.94
C ASN A 24 -2.15 -11.76 -3.95
N SER A 25 -3.10 -11.24 -4.73
CA SER A 25 -3.37 -9.79 -4.76
C SER A 25 -3.77 -9.26 -3.40
N ILE A 26 -4.67 -9.95 -2.67
CA ILE A 26 -5.11 -9.53 -1.33
C ILE A 26 -3.93 -9.57 -0.35
N ILE A 27 -3.16 -10.64 -0.32
CA ILE A 27 -2.03 -10.78 0.61
C ILE A 27 -0.98 -9.69 0.36
N ILE A 28 -0.58 -9.50 -0.90
CA ILE A 28 0.45 -8.51 -1.25
C ILE A 28 -0.04 -7.10 -0.92
N SER A 29 -1.26 -6.74 -1.28
CA SER A 29 -1.80 -5.40 -1.05
C SER A 29 -1.95 -5.08 0.44
N LEU A 30 -2.46 -6.01 1.24
CA LEU A 30 -2.61 -5.83 2.68
C LEU A 30 -1.25 -5.71 3.38
N LEU A 31 -0.29 -6.59 3.06
CA LEU A 31 1.06 -6.53 3.62
C LEU A 31 1.76 -5.22 3.26
N THR A 32 1.69 -4.81 1.99
CA THR A 32 2.24 -3.52 1.54
C THR A 32 1.60 -2.36 2.30
N GLY A 33 0.27 -2.33 2.41
CA GLY A 33 -0.46 -1.28 3.12
C GLY A 33 -0.04 -1.14 4.58
N VAL A 34 0.10 -2.27 5.30
CA VAL A 34 0.57 -2.28 6.70
C VAL A 34 1.99 -1.75 6.81
N ILE A 35 2.91 -2.24 5.96
CA ILE A 35 4.32 -1.84 5.99
C ILE A 35 4.46 -0.35 5.67
N VAL A 36 3.80 0.15 4.63
CA VAL A 36 3.81 1.57 4.24
C VAL A 36 3.30 2.46 5.37
N SER A 37 2.20 2.07 6.02
CA SER A 37 1.61 2.86 7.11
C SER A 37 2.53 2.92 8.33
N ILE A 38 3.15 1.81 8.72
CA ILE A 38 4.06 1.77 9.86
C ILE A 38 5.34 2.55 9.57
N PHE A 39 6.02 2.27 8.45
CA PHE A 39 7.27 2.95 8.11
C PHE A 39 7.05 4.42 7.77
N GLY A 40 5.97 4.76 7.08
CA GLY A 40 5.60 6.15 6.80
C GLY A 40 5.41 6.97 8.07
N LEU A 41 4.73 6.39 9.07
CA LEU A 41 4.54 7.03 10.37
C LEU A 41 5.87 7.18 11.13
N LEU A 42 6.69 6.12 11.17
CA LEU A 42 7.99 6.15 11.85
C LEU A 42 8.93 7.20 11.25
N ILE A 43 9.08 7.22 9.92
CA ILE A 43 9.94 8.17 9.23
C ILE A 43 9.44 9.59 9.44
N SER A 44 8.14 9.85 9.30
CA SER A 44 7.55 11.17 9.52
C SER A 44 7.75 11.65 10.94
N TYR A 45 7.65 10.76 11.93
CA TYR A 45 7.92 11.07 13.33
C TYR A 45 9.37 11.48 13.55
N LEU A 46 10.34 10.75 12.98
CA LEU A 46 11.77 11.09 13.05
C LEU A 46 12.07 12.45 12.41
N ILE A 47 11.41 12.77 11.29
CA ILE A 47 11.56 14.06 10.61
C ILE A 47 11.05 15.20 11.51
N VAL A 48 9.89 15.02 12.17
CA VAL A 48 9.28 16.05 13.01
C VAL A 48 10.08 16.28 14.30
N ILE A 49 10.65 15.27 14.93
CA ILE A 49 11.50 15.44 16.12
C ILE A 49 12.76 16.24 15.81
N ASN A 50 13.38 16.01 14.67
CA ASN A 50 14.59 16.70 14.24
C ASN A 50 14.33 18.11 13.64
N HIS A 51 13.20 18.73 13.99
CA HIS A 51 12.77 20.04 13.47
C HIS A 51 13.77 21.19 13.72
N LYS A 52 14.72 21.04 14.63
CA LYS A 52 15.76 22.05 14.92
C LYS A 52 16.66 22.32 13.70
N ASN A 53 16.88 21.31 12.84
CA ASN A 53 17.69 21.43 11.64
C ASN A 53 16.78 21.50 10.41
N PHE A 54 16.32 22.71 10.07
CA PHE A 54 15.45 22.95 8.92
C PHE A 54 16.01 22.38 7.61
N ILE A 55 17.33 22.47 7.40
CA ILE A 55 18.00 21.92 6.22
C ILE A 55 17.88 20.38 6.18
N LEU A 56 18.12 19.70 7.31
CA LEU A 56 17.98 18.24 7.39
C LEU A 56 16.54 17.79 7.11
N GLN A 57 15.57 18.52 7.63
CA GLN A 57 14.15 18.23 7.39
C GLN A 57 13.79 18.36 5.91
N GLN A 58 14.22 19.43 5.26
CA GLN A 58 13.98 19.61 3.82
C GLN A 58 14.69 18.54 2.99
N LEU A 59 15.94 18.21 3.30
CA LEU A 59 16.68 17.14 2.61
C LEU A 59 15.96 15.78 2.73
N LEU A 60 15.48 15.43 3.92
CA LEU A 60 14.75 14.16 4.11
C LEU A 60 13.43 14.12 3.33
N LEU A 61 12.70 15.22 3.25
CA LEU A 61 11.49 15.32 2.45
C LEU A 61 11.80 15.27 0.95
N LEU A 62 12.85 15.94 0.50
CA LEU A 62 13.27 15.91 -0.90
C LEU A 62 13.72 14.50 -1.32
N THR A 63 14.56 13.83 -0.51
CA THR A 63 15.02 12.47 -0.81
C THR A 63 13.88 11.46 -0.87
N SER A 64 12.89 11.58 0.01
CA SER A 64 11.70 10.73 -0.07
C SER A 64 10.90 10.97 -1.36
N SER A 65 10.82 12.22 -1.84
CA SER A 65 10.05 12.59 -3.02
C SER A 65 10.74 12.26 -4.35
N VAL A 66 12.08 12.14 -4.36
CA VAL A 66 12.86 11.81 -5.59
C VAL A 66 12.43 10.48 -6.20
N ILE A 67 12.02 9.52 -5.39
CA ILE A 67 11.53 8.21 -5.87
C ILE A 67 10.32 8.36 -6.80
N LEU A 68 9.47 9.39 -6.60
CA LEU A 68 8.30 9.64 -7.44
C LEU A 68 8.64 10.08 -8.87
N ILE A 69 9.87 10.55 -9.10
CA ILE A 69 10.36 10.97 -10.43
C ILE A 69 10.72 9.74 -11.27
N ILE A 70 11.12 8.65 -10.61
CA ILE A 70 11.55 7.43 -11.31
C ILE A 70 10.29 6.66 -11.76
N SER A 71 10.29 6.23 -13.02
CA SER A 71 9.20 5.37 -13.50
C SER A 71 9.21 4.02 -12.78
N PRO A 72 8.04 3.57 -12.24
CA PRO A 72 7.92 2.27 -11.58
C PRO A 72 8.37 1.09 -12.46
N ILE A 73 8.18 1.20 -13.79
CA ILE A 73 8.62 0.17 -14.74
C ILE A 73 10.14 0.04 -14.75
N ILE A 74 10.86 1.16 -14.88
CA ILE A 74 12.34 1.15 -14.94
C ILE A 74 12.93 0.64 -13.63
N PHE A 75 12.35 1.05 -12.50
CA PHE A 75 12.79 0.64 -11.18
C PHE A 75 12.57 -0.87 -10.97
N SER A 76 11.40 -1.39 -11.29
CA SER A 76 11.09 -2.82 -11.16
C SER A 76 11.94 -3.69 -12.10
N LEU A 77 12.23 -3.21 -13.31
CA LEU A 77 13.14 -3.87 -14.23
C LEU A 77 14.57 -3.94 -13.67
N GLY A 78 15.07 -2.84 -13.09
CA GLY A 78 16.38 -2.81 -12.44
C GLY A 78 16.49 -3.82 -11.30
N TYR A 79 15.49 -3.89 -10.43
CA TYR A 79 15.42 -4.90 -9.36
C TYR A 79 15.33 -6.32 -9.91
N PHE A 80 14.53 -6.53 -10.96
CA PHE A 80 14.41 -7.84 -11.60
C PHE A 80 15.78 -8.34 -12.11
N ILE A 81 16.53 -7.48 -12.82
CA ILE A 81 17.85 -7.82 -13.34
C ILE A 81 18.84 -8.08 -12.20
N PHE A 82 18.85 -7.22 -11.18
CA PHE A 82 19.78 -7.32 -10.05
C PHE A 82 19.57 -8.60 -9.23
N PHE A 83 18.32 -8.99 -9.00
CA PHE A 83 17.98 -10.17 -8.21
C PHE A 83 17.76 -11.43 -9.05
N GLN A 84 18.06 -11.40 -10.36
CA GLN A 84 17.91 -12.54 -11.27
C GLN A 84 18.47 -13.88 -10.73
N PRO A 85 19.64 -13.93 -10.06
CA PRO A 85 20.20 -15.19 -9.56
C PRO A 85 19.33 -15.89 -8.51
N ILE A 86 18.53 -15.15 -7.75
CA ILE A 86 17.75 -15.68 -6.63
C ILE A 86 16.23 -15.61 -6.87
N ILE A 87 15.80 -15.05 -8.00
CA ILE A 87 14.38 -14.81 -8.31
C ILE A 87 13.60 -16.11 -8.60
N ASN A 88 14.26 -17.24 -8.73
CA ASN A 88 13.62 -18.54 -9.00
C ASN A 88 12.68 -19.00 -7.87
N PHE A 89 12.90 -18.52 -6.66
CA PHE A 89 12.06 -18.83 -5.51
C PHE A 89 10.80 -17.94 -5.47
N SER A 90 9.61 -18.52 -5.40
CA SER A 90 8.34 -17.78 -5.41
C SER A 90 8.23 -16.76 -4.27
N TYR A 91 8.73 -17.09 -3.07
CA TYR A 91 8.71 -16.17 -1.93
C TYR A 91 9.59 -14.93 -2.13
N VAL A 92 10.70 -15.07 -2.88
CA VAL A 92 11.57 -13.92 -3.23
C VAL A 92 10.82 -12.94 -4.14
N LYS A 93 10.07 -13.46 -5.12
CA LYS A 93 9.24 -12.61 -6.00
C LYS A 93 8.20 -11.81 -5.21
N VAL A 94 7.47 -12.48 -4.30
CA VAL A 94 6.49 -11.82 -3.43
C VAL A 94 7.14 -10.73 -2.60
N PHE A 95 8.28 -11.04 -1.97
CA PHE A 95 9.02 -10.09 -1.16
C PHE A 95 9.48 -8.87 -1.97
N LEU A 96 10.04 -9.08 -3.17
CA LEU A 96 10.50 -7.99 -4.03
C LEU A 96 9.33 -7.11 -4.51
N VAL A 97 8.21 -7.71 -4.89
CA VAL A 97 7.01 -6.96 -5.28
C VAL A 97 6.51 -6.09 -4.13
N ILE A 98 6.44 -6.63 -2.91
CA ILE A 98 6.05 -5.86 -1.72
C ILE A 98 7.05 -4.73 -1.46
N LEU A 99 8.36 -5.03 -1.50
CA LEU A 99 9.41 -4.06 -1.23
C LEU A 99 9.36 -2.88 -2.21
N ILE A 100 9.23 -3.15 -3.51
CA ILE A 100 9.16 -2.11 -4.54
C ILE A 100 7.91 -1.24 -4.35
N ASN A 101 6.74 -1.85 -4.12
CA ASN A 101 5.50 -1.12 -3.84
C ASN A 101 5.63 -0.24 -2.59
N VAL A 102 6.25 -0.76 -1.53
CA VAL A 102 6.52 0.02 -0.31
C VAL A 102 7.38 1.23 -0.63
N ILE A 103 8.48 1.07 -1.35
CA ILE A 103 9.37 2.17 -1.72
C ILE A 103 8.63 3.27 -2.47
N PHE A 104 7.76 2.91 -3.43
CA PHE A 104 6.99 3.88 -4.22
C PHE A 104 5.89 4.58 -3.44
N LEU A 105 5.26 3.90 -2.47
CA LEU A 105 4.15 4.46 -1.69
C LEU A 105 4.62 5.22 -0.44
N LEU A 106 5.84 4.96 0.06
CA LEU A 106 6.41 5.64 1.21
C LEU A 106 6.39 7.18 1.11
N PRO A 107 6.76 7.83 -0.01
CA PRO A 107 6.72 9.28 -0.14
C PRO A 107 5.33 9.87 0.16
N PHE A 108 4.28 9.26 -0.35
CA PHE A 108 2.89 9.69 -0.09
C PHE A 108 2.53 9.54 1.38
N ALA A 109 2.89 8.40 1.98
CA ALA A 109 2.67 8.16 3.40
C ALA A 109 3.38 9.19 4.27
N ILE A 110 4.66 9.48 3.96
CA ILE A 110 5.46 10.47 4.69
C ILE A 110 4.81 11.86 4.60
N LEU A 111 4.38 12.31 3.42
CA LEU A 111 3.76 13.62 3.24
C LEU A 111 2.47 13.75 4.06
N ILE A 112 1.62 12.73 4.06
CA ILE A 112 0.36 12.72 4.81
C ILE A 112 0.62 12.75 6.32
N PHE A 113 1.50 11.90 6.82
CA PHE A 113 1.81 11.84 8.25
C PHE A 113 2.58 13.08 8.72
N PHE A 114 3.55 13.55 7.92
CA PHE A 114 4.36 14.72 8.27
C PHE A 114 3.50 15.97 8.48
N SER A 115 2.57 16.27 7.58
CA SER A 115 1.67 17.43 7.69
C SER A 115 0.89 17.40 9.01
N ASN A 116 0.29 16.26 9.34
CA ASN A 116 -0.52 16.11 10.55
C ASN A 116 0.33 16.08 11.83
N LEU A 117 1.45 15.35 11.82
CA LEU A 117 2.38 15.29 12.94
C LEU A 117 2.98 16.66 13.26
N LYS A 118 3.34 17.45 12.26
CA LYS A 118 3.88 18.80 12.45
C LYS A 118 2.87 19.70 13.17
N ASN A 119 1.60 19.67 12.76
CA ASN A 119 0.54 20.46 13.39
C ASN A 119 0.32 20.04 14.85
N LEU A 120 0.26 18.72 15.11
CA LEU A 120 0.14 18.18 16.45
C LEU A 120 1.36 18.52 17.31
N TYR A 121 2.57 18.39 16.75
CA TYR A 121 3.81 18.71 17.48
C TYR A 121 3.84 20.17 17.92
N LEU A 122 3.46 21.09 17.04
CA LEU A 122 3.41 22.54 17.37
C LEU A 122 2.36 22.83 18.45
N SER A 123 1.18 22.21 18.35
CA SER A 123 0.09 22.42 19.32
C SER A 123 0.40 21.82 20.70
N PHE A 124 1.08 20.67 20.77
CA PHE A 124 1.37 19.98 22.03
C PHE A 124 2.78 20.20 22.57
N ASN A 125 3.66 20.92 21.87
CA ASN A 125 5.02 21.17 22.31
C ASN A 125 5.08 21.94 23.63
N ASP A 126 4.17 22.88 23.83
CA ASP A 126 4.09 23.68 25.06
C ASP A 126 3.58 22.83 26.23
N PHE A 127 2.62 21.93 26.01
CA PHE A 127 2.17 20.97 27.01
C PHE A 127 3.29 19.99 27.41
N ARG A 128 4.07 19.49 26.45
CA ARG A 128 5.19 18.59 26.72
C ARG A 128 6.25 19.23 27.60
N LYS A 129 6.58 20.50 27.34
CA LYS A 129 7.56 21.26 28.14
C LYS A 129 7.06 21.50 29.55
N SER A 130 5.77 21.80 29.73
CA SER A 130 5.15 22.10 31.01
C SER A 130 5.00 20.86 31.91
N TYR A 131 4.68 19.69 31.34
CA TYR A 131 4.36 18.50 32.11
C TYR A 131 5.46 17.41 32.12
N ARG A 132 6.63 17.67 31.53
CA ARG A 132 7.75 16.68 31.43
C ARG A 132 7.28 15.30 30.95
N ILE A 133 6.37 15.25 29.98
CA ILE A 133 5.79 14.01 29.49
C ILE A 133 6.87 13.17 28.79
N ASP A 134 7.02 11.91 29.27
CA ASP A 134 7.94 10.95 28.68
C ASP A 134 7.54 10.59 27.25
N LEU A 135 8.53 10.22 26.41
CA LEU A 135 8.34 9.89 24.98
C LEU A 135 7.26 8.80 24.77
N ILE A 136 7.20 7.80 25.64
CA ILE A 136 6.24 6.72 25.55
C ILE A 136 4.81 7.23 25.78
N SER A 137 4.62 8.09 26.78
CA SER A 137 3.33 8.72 27.10
C SER A 137 2.89 9.66 25.97
N TYR A 138 3.84 10.38 25.37
CA TYR A 138 3.57 11.24 24.22
C TYR A 138 3.08 10.45 23.00
N ILE A 139 3.70 9.31 22.68
CA ILE A 139 3.25 8.43 21.60
C ILE A 139 1.85 7.89 21.88
N LYS A 140 1.55 7.48 23.11
CA LYS A 140 0.22 6.99 23.52
C LYS A 140 -0.88 8.05 23.34
N ILE A 141 -0.57 9.32 23.53
CA ILE A 141 -1.53 10.43 23.33
C ILE A 141 -1.69 10.76 21.86
N ILE A 142 -0.60 10.74 21.08
CA ILE A 142 -0.63 11.14 19.66
C ILE A 142 -1.19 10.03 18.77
N PHE A 143 -0.95 8.75 19.09
CA PHE A 143 -1.39 7.64 18.26
C PHE A 143 -2.91 7.63 17.99
N PRO A 144 -3.80 7.81 18.98
CA PRO A 144 -5.23 7.89 18.71
C PRO A 144 -5.62 9.08 17.82
N LEU A 145 -4.90 10.21 17.92
CA LEU A 145 -5.12 11.38 17.07
C LEU A 145 -4.69 11.15 15.60
N LEU A 146 -3.67 10.30 15.40
CA LEU A 146 -3.17 9.91 14.07
C LEU A 146 -3.90 8.69 13.49
N ARG A 147 -4.78 8.04 14.25
CA ARG A 147 -5.48 6.83 13.83
C ARG A 147 -6.19 7.04 12.48
N LYS A 148 -6.84 8.18 12.29
CA LYS A 148 -7.51 8.53 11.05
C LYS A 148 -6.55 8.54 9.86
N ASN A 149 -5.40 9.16 10.01
CA ASN A 149 -4.39 9.25 8.96
C ASN A 149 -3.74 7.89 8.69
N PHE A 150 -3.57 7.08 9.74
CA PHE A 150 -3.05 5.72 9.61
C PHE A 150 -3.95 4.85 8.74
N PHE A 151 -5.26 4.82 9.03
CA PHE A 151 -6.21 4.06 8.22
C PHE A 151 -6.36 4.62 6.81
N TYR A 152 -6.26 5.93 6.64
CA TYR A 152 -6.28 6.56 5.32
C TYR A 152 -5.07 6.13 4.48
N VAL A 153 -3.85 6.20 5.02
CA VAL A 153 -2.63 5.74 4.33
C VAL A 153 -2.69 4.25 4.06
N PHE A 154 -3.16 3.45 5.02
CA PHE A 154 -3.32 2.01 4.86
C PHE A 154 -4.28 1.67 3.73
N SER A 155 -5.48 2.27 3.71
CA SER A 155 -6.48 2.09 2.66
C SER A 155 -5.93 2.46 1.28
N PHE A 156 -5.37 3.66 1.17
CA PHE A 156 -4.80 4.19 -0.07
C PHE A 156 -3.71 3.28 -0.63
N SER A 157 -2.74 2.90 0.22
CA SER A 157 -1.63 2.02 -0.19
C SER A 157 -2.12 0.63 -0.59
N THR A 158 -3.09 0.07 0.13
CA THR A 158 -3.67 -1.24 -0.17
C THR A 158 -4.37 -1.23 -1.53
N VAL A 159 -5.20 -0.20 -1.80
CA VAL A 159 -5.95 -0.10 -3.06
C VAL A 159 -5.03 0.08 -4.25
N ILE A 160 -4.02 0.95 -4.15
CA ILE A 160 -3.05 1.16 -5.24
C ILE A 160 -2.29 -0.14 -5.54
N THR A 161 -1.77 -0.81 -4.50
CA THR A 161 -1.03 -2.08 -4.70
C THR A 161 -1.92 -3.18 -5.25
N PHE A 162 -3.20 -3.23 -4.85
CA PHE A 162 -4.15 -4.22 -5.34
C PHE A 162 -4.37 -4.12 -6.87
N GLY A 163 -4.40 -2.91 -7.41
CA GLY A 163 -4.56 -2.63 -8.83
C GLY A 163 -3.25 -2.55 -9.64
N ASP A 164 -2.09 -2.68 -9.00
CA ASP A 164 -0.81 -2.50 -9.68
C ASP A 164 -0.44 -3.68 -10.56
N PHE A 165 -0.34 -3.40 -11.86
CA PHE A 165 0.20 -4.32 -12.85
C PHE A 165 1.68 -4.04 -13.16
N THR A 166 2.11 -2.80 -12.98
CA THR A 166 3.40 -2.30 -13.47
C THR A 166 4.58 -3.04 -12.86
N ILE A 167 4.59 -3.14 -11.53
CA ILE A 167 5.67 -3.80 -10.79
C ILE A 167 5.60 -5.31 -11.00
N ILE A 168 4.40 -5.87 -10.96
CA ILE A 168 4.20 -7.32 -11.04
C ILE A 168 4.53 -7.92 -12.41
N SER A 169 4.48 -7.10 -13.47
CA SER A 169 4.69 -7.55 -14.86
C SER A 169 6.02 -8.27 -15.06
N PHE A 170 7.08 -7.87 -14.34
CA PHE A 170 8.41 -8.49 -14.42
C PHE A 170 8.58 -9.74 -13.53
N PHE A 171 7.81 -9.82 -12.44
CA PHE A 171 7.93 -10.90 -11.45
C PHE A 171 6.94 -12.04 -11.67
N ARG A 172 6.03 -11.90 -12.64
CA ARG A 172 5.02 -12.90 -13.00
C ARG A 172 5.66 -14.23 -13.41
N SER A 173 5.06 -15.32 -12.94
CA SER A 173 5.40 -16.69 -13.35
C SER A 173 4.16 -17.58 -13.23
N GLU A 174 4.22 -18.80 -13.77
CA GLU A 174 3.10 -19.76 -13.70
C GLU A 174 2.60 -19.99 -12.27
N ASN A 175 3.50 -19.97 -11.30
CA ASN A 175 3.20 -20.20 -9.88
C ASN A 175 2.93 -18.91 -9.09
N PHE A 176 3.08 -17.72 -9.72
CA PHE A 176 2.93 -16.44 -9.08
C PHE A 176 2.26 -15.44 -10.01
N GLU A 177 0.95 -15.31 -9.87
CA GLU A 177 0.12 -14.36 -10.59
C GLU A 177 -0.74 -13.57 -9.58
N THR A 178 -1.05 -12.30 -9.92
CA THR A 178 -2.03 -11.45 -9.22
C THR A 178 -3.19 -11.16 -10.16
N LEU A 179 -4.29 -10.58 -9.63
CA LEU A 179 -5.46 -10.27 -10.46
C LEU A 179 -5.13 -9.37 -11.66
N PRO A 180 -4.34 -8.27 -11.51
CA PRO A 180 -3.96 -7.46 -12.68
C PRO A 180 -3.12 -8.24 -13.69
N SER A 181 -2.21 -9.12 -13.25
CA SER A 181 -1.41 -9.94 -14.17
C SER A 181 -2.24 -11.03 -14.86
N TYR A 182 -3.21 -11.60 -14.15
CA TYR A 182 -4.17 -12.56 -14.70
C TYR A 182 -5.09 -11.89 -15.73
N LEU A 183 -5.57 -10.67 -15.45
CA LEU A 183 -6.31 -9.86 -16.40
C LEU A 183 -5.53 -9.65 -17.70
N PHE A 184 -4.27 -9.26 -17.60
CA PHE A 184 -3.41 -9.06 -18.76
C PHE A 184 -3.20 -10.35 -19.56
N LYS A 185 -3.09 -11.49 -18.90
CA LYS A 185 -3.01 -12.82 -19.54
C LYS A 185 -4.27 -13.13 -20.36
N LEU A 186 -5.45 -12.86 -19.81
CA LEU A 186 -6.71 -13.04 -20.53
C LEU A 186 -6.81 -12.16 -21.76
N ILE A 187 -6.38 -10.88 -21.67
CA ILE A 187 -6.33 -9.96 -22.81
C ILE A 187 -5.37 -10.48 -23.90
N SER A 188 -4.19 -10.95 -23.50
CA SER A 188 -3.18 -11.47 -24.46
C SER A 188 -3.59 -12.78 -25.13
N THR A 189 -4.53 -13.52 -24.55
CA THR A 189 -5.14 -14.73 -25.16
C THR A 189 -6.47 -14.44 -25.86
N TYR A 190 -6.81 -13.18 -26.07
CA TYR A 190 -8.06 -12.73 -26.73
C TYR A 190 -9.35 -13.14 -26.01
N GLN A 191 -9.28 -13.45 -24.74
CA GLN A 191 -10.45 -13.80 -23.90
C GLN A 191 -11.04 -12.51 -23.29
N PHE A 192 -11.59 -11.63 -24.13
CA PHE A 192 -12.06 -10.30 -23.72
C PHE A 192 -13.27 -10.35 -22.77
N ASN A 193 -14.14 -11.33 -22.88
CA ASN A 193 -15.29 -11.46 -22.01
C ASN A 193 -14.85 -11.78 -20.56
N GLU A 194 -13.93 -12.71 -20.38
CA GLU A 194 -13.35 -13.08 -19.11
C GLU A 194 -12.51 -11.91 -18.55
N ALA A 195 -11.74 -11.25 -19.40
CA ALA A 195 -10.95 -10.09 -19.02
C ALA A 195 -11.82 -8.94 -18.47
N SER A 196 -12.94 -8.62 -19.15
CA SER A 196 -13.84 -7.55 -18.68
C SER A 196 -14.49 -7.86 -17.34
N PHE A 197 -14.81 -9.14 -17.07
CA PHE A 197 -15.32 -9.55 -15.77
C PHE A 197 -14.27 -9.44 -14.66
N VAL A 198 -13.04 -9.89 -14.91
CA VAL A 198 -11.93 -9.78 -13.95
C VAL A 198 -11.63 -8.31 -13.66
N ALA A 199 -11.66 -7.43 -14.69
CA ALA A 199 -11.51 -5.99 -14.50
C ALA A 199 -12.61 -5.42 -13.60
N GLY A 200 -13.87 -5.83 -13.82
CA GLY A 200 -15.00 -5.46 -12.96
C GLY A 200 -14.81 -5.90 -11.51
N ILE A 201 -14.29 -7.12 -11.30
CA ILE A 201 -13.98 -7.62 -9.95
C ILE A 201 -12.87 -6.79 -9.30
N ILE A 202 -11.80 -6.44 -10.01
CA ILE A 202 -10.71 -5.61 -9.48
C ILE A 202 -11.27 -4.26 -9.01
N LEU A 203 -12.09 -3.59 -9.82
CA LEU A 203 -12.72 -2.33 -9.47
C LEU A 203 -13.65 -2.46 -8.27
N PHE A 204 -14.52 -3.47 -8.26
CA PHE A 204 -15.44 -3.71 -7.15
C PHE A 204 -14.70 -4.01 -5.84
N LEU A 205 -13.72 -4.90 -5.86
CA LEU A 205 -12.95 -5.25 -4.67
C LEU A 205 -12.11 -4.08 -4.16
N SER A 206 -11.49 -3.29 -5.03
CA SER A 206 -10.75 -2.10 -4.61
C SER A 206 -11.65 -1.09 -3.91
N MET A 207 -12.89 -0.90 -4.41
CA MET A 207 -13.89 -0.05 -3.78
C MET A 207 -14.34 -0.62 -2.42
N VAL A 208 -14.60 -1.91 -2.34
CA VAL A 208 -14.98 -2.60 -1.09
C VAL A 208 -13.87 -2.49 -0.05
N ILE A 209 -12.62 -2.75 -0.43
CA ILE A 209 -11.46 -2.64 0.47
C ILE A 209 -11.38 -1.20 1.02
N TYR A 210 -11.50 -0.20 0.14
CA TYR A 210 -11.49 1.20 0.57
C TYR A 210 -12.60 1.49 1.58
N PHE A 211 -13.85 1.14 1.28
CA PHE A 211 -14.99 1.39 2.16
C PHE A 211 -14.90 0.66 3.50
N ILE A 212 -14.45 -0.59 3.51
CA ILE A 212 -14.28 -1.35 4.75
C ILE A 212 -13.27 -0.65 5.66
N ILE A 213 -12.12 -0.28 5.13
CA ILE A 213 -11.05 0.35 5.91
C ILE A 213 -11.47 1.75 6.37
N ASP A 214 -12.15 2.53 5.53
CA ASP A 214 -12.62 3.87 5.89
C ASP A 214 -13.72 3.82 6.97
N ASN A 215 -14.59 2.82 6.92
CA ASN A 215 -15.65 2.64 7.92
C ASN A 215 -15.09 2.33 9.33
N PHE A 216 -13.98 1.59 9.42
CA PHE A 216 -13.24 1.42 10.68
C PHE A 216 -12.72 2.74 11.25
N ASN A 217 -12.53 3.73 10.39
CA ASN A 217 -12.11 5.07 10.77
C ASN A 217 -13.25 5.89 11.39
N TYR A 218 -14.51 5.66 10.96
CA TYR A 218 -15.70 6.38 11.45
C TYR A 218 -16.12 5.94 12.85
N GLN A 219 -16.03 4.65 13.17
CA GLN A 219 -16.46 4.09 14.46
C GLN A 219 -15.61 4.53 15.66
N GLY A 220 -14.50 5.22 15.44
CA GLY A 220 -13.61 5.72 16.50
C GLY A 220 -13.83 7.19 16.89
N ARG A 221 -14.91 7.86 16.47
CA ARG A 221 -15.24 9.19 16.98
C ARG A 221 -15.84 9.04 18.38
N PRO A 222 -15.23 9.60 19.45
CA PRO A 222 -16.01 9.93 20.63
C PRO A 222 -17.01 10.99 20.17
N ASP A 223 -18.31 10.75 20.38
CA ASP A 223 -19.35 11.74 20.19
C ASP A 223 -19.04 12.94 21.09
N ILE A 224 -18.42 13.97 20.50
CA ILE A 224 -18.29 15.30 21.13
C ILE A 224 -19.57 16.04 20.80
N THR A 225 -20.68 15.54 21.34
CA THR A 225 -21.96 16.24 21.39
C THR A 225 -22.56 16.03 22.75
N THR A 226 -22.07 16.78 23.72
CA THR A 226 -22.82 17.32 24.88
C THR A 226 -22.02 18.46 25.51
#